data_aae86b8a00a96d4d74c1114b26d8b13f
#
_entry.id   aae86b8a00a96d4d74c1114b26d8b13f
#
_cell.length_a   1.000
_cell.length_b   1.000
_cell.length_c   1.000
_cell.angle_alpha   90.00
_cell.angle_beta   90.00
_cell.angle_gamma   90.00
#
_symmetry.space_group_name_H-M   'P 1'
#
loop_
_entity.id
_entity.type
_entity.pdbx_description
1 polymer ?
#
loop_
_entity_poly.entity_id
_entity_poly.type
_entity_poly.pdbx_seq_one_letter_code
_entity_poly.pdbx_strand_id
1 'polypeptide(L)'
;MGKLRILGSGTSTGVPEIGCTCPVCTSTDPRDNRLRASSLLHTDDAVILIDCGPDFREQMLRASSFEKIDGVLVTHEHYDHVGGLDDLRPFGRFADIPIYSDASTAAHLRARMPSCF
;
A
#
# COMPACT_ATOMS: atom_id res chain seq x y z
N MET A 1 -13.69 -3.91 18.16
CA MET A 1 -12.69 -4.96 17.92
C MET A 1 -11.93 -4.66 16.61
N GLY A 2 -10.62 -4.84 16.64
CA GLY A 2 -9.78 -4.56 15.49
C GLY A 2 -9.83 -5.64 14.41
N LYS A 3 -9.55 -5.24 13.17
CA LYS A 3 -9.43 -6.14 12.03
C LYS A 3 -8.23 -5.71 11.19
N LEU A 4 -7.36 -6.65 10.84
CA LEU A 4 -6.25 -6.41 9.92
C LEU A 4 -6.55 -7.11 8.60
N ARG A 5 -6.62 -6.32 7.54
CA ARG A 5 -6.80 -6.84 6.19
C ARG A 5 -5.47 -6.79 5.45
N ILE A 6 -5.01 -7.92 4.97
CA ILE A 6 -3.81 -8.00 4.14
C ILE A 6 -4.19 -7.63 2.72
N LEU A 7 -3.64 -6.54 2.21
CA LEU A 7 -3.88 -6.04 0.85
C LEU A 7 -2.91 -6.68 -0.14
N GLY A 8 -1.72 -6.99 0.30
CA GLY A 8 -0.71 -7.68 -0.48
C GLY A 8 0.29 -8.36 0.43
N SER A 9 0.79 -9.51 0.00
CA SER A 9 1.75 -10.32 0.75
C SER A 9 2.97 -10.70 -0.08
N GLY A 10 3.13 -10.10 -1.25
CA GLY A 10 4.25 -10.36 -2.14
C GLY A 10 5.50 -9.56 -1.77
N THR A 11 6.62 -10.04 -2.29
CA THR A 11 7.91 -9.35 -2.19
C THR A 11 7.93 -8.09 -3.07
N SER A 12 9.04 -7.37 -3.06
CA SER A 12 9.21 -6.08 -3.75
C SER A 12 8.90 -6.09 -5.24
N THR A 13 9.09 -7.23 -5.91
CA THR A 13 8.79 -7.39 -7.34
C THR A 13 7.39 -7.94 -7.61
N GLY A 14 6.66 -8.32 -6.56
CA GLY A 14 5.38 -9.00 -6.70
C GLY A 14 5.51 -10.44 -7.17
N VAL A 15 4.40 -11.16 -7.18
CA VAL A 15 4.33 -12.53 -7.73
C VAL A 15 3.10 -12.60 -8.63
N PRO A 16 3.24 -12.98 -9.90
CA PRO A 16 4.45 -13.33 -10.61
C PRO A 16 5.40 -12.15 -10.83
N GLU A 17 6.70 -12.43 -10.80
CA GLU A 17 7.71 -11.44 -11.17
C GLU A 17 7.84 -11.40 -12.69
N ILE A 18 8.01 -10.20 -13.24
CA ILE A 18 8.19 -9.99 -14.68
C ILE A 18 9.37 -10.83 -15.18
N GLY A 19 9.10 -11.70 -16.17
CA GLY A 19 10.12 -12.54 -16.78
C GLY A 19 10.48 -13.82 -16.02
N CYS A 20 9.94 -14.04 -14.85
CA CYS A 20 10.19 -15.26 -14.08
C CYS A 20 9.40 -16.44 -14.64
N THR A 21 10.07 -17.55 -14.88
CA THR A 21 9.46 -18.77 -15.44
C THR A 21 9.36 -19.91 -14.43
N CYS A 22 9.56 -19.63 -13.14
CA CYS A 22 9.46 -20.66 -12.09
C CYS A 22 8.03 -21.19 -11.96
N PRO A 23 7.81 -22.36 -11.32
CA PRO A 23 6.48 -22.95 -11.19
C PRO A 23 5.44 -22.03 -10.54
N VAL A 24 5.84 -21.21 -9.58
CA VAL A 24 4.93 -20.28 -8.90
C VAL A 24 4.55 -19.11 -9.82
N CYS A 25 5.54 -18.48 -10.46
CA CYS A 25 5.29 -17.34 -11.34
C CYS A 25 4.53 -17.71 -12.62
N THR A 26 4.56 -18.96 -13.03
CA THR A 26 3.80 -19.47 -14.18
C THR A 26 2.52 -20.20 -13.78
N SER A 27 2.21 -20.28 -12.51
CA SER A 27 1.01 -20.91 -11.98
C SER A 27 -0.25 -20.19 -12.39
N THR A 28 -1.33 -20.92 -12.59
CA THR A 28 -2.69 -20.38 -12.81
C THR A 28 -3.50 -20.29 -11.53
N ASP A 29 -2.95 -20.75 -10.40
CA ASP A 29 -3.63 -20.66 -9.10
C ASP A 29 -3.63 -19.21 -8.60
N PRO A 30 -4.80 -18.61 -8.32
CA PRO A 30 -4.86 -17.22 -7.84
C PRO A 30 -4.09 -17.00 -6.52
N ARG A 31 -3.85 -18.03 -5.73
CA ARG A 31 -3.06 -17.93 -4.50
C ARG A 31 -1.59 -17.65 -4.77
N ASP A 32 -1.13 -17.89 -5.99
CA ASP A 32 0.23 -17.59 -6.44
C ASP A 32 0.35 -16.19 -7.07
N ASN A 33 -0.74 -15.41 -7.05
CA ASN A 33 -0.73 -13.99 -7.40
C ASN A 33 -0.69 -13.16 -6.12
N ARG A 34 0.41 -12.45 -5.91
CA ARG A 34 0.63 -11.67 -4.69
C ARG A 34 1.10 -10.26 -5.03
N LEU A 35 0.23 -9.29 -4.76
CA LEU A 35 0.59 -7.87 -4.84
C LEU A 35 1.61 -7.54 -3.75
N ARG A 36 2.34 -6.44 -3.92
CA ARG A 36 3.37 -6.02 -2.97
C ARG A 36 2.77 -5.72 -1.60
N ALA A 37 3.58 -5.92 -0.56
CA ALA A 37 3.11 -5.93 0.83
C ALA A 37 2.43 -4.62 1.26
N SER A 38 1.24 -4.73 1.78
CA SER A 38 0.48 -3.64 2.39
C SER A 38 -0.64 -4.22 3.24
N SER A 39 -1.07 -3.46 4.23
CA SER A 39 -2.15 -3.89 5.13
C SER A 39 -3.03 -2.71 5.51
N LEU A 40 -4.28 -3.01 5.82
CA LEU A 40 -5.26 -2.03 6.27
C LEU A 40 -5.77 -2.46 7.64
N LEU A 41 -5.50 -1.61 8.64
CA LEU A 41 -5.92 -1.87 10.01
C LEU A 41 -7.21 -1.10 10.30
N HIS A 42 -8.25 -1.83 10.64
CA HIS A 42 -9.51 -1.26 11.09
C HIS A 42 -9.58 -1.36 12.61
N THR A 43 -9.69 -0.23 13.29
CA THR A 43 -10.01 -0.13 14.71
C THR A 43 -11.45 0.32 14.85
N ASP A 44 -11.94 0.42 16.08
CA ASP A 44 -13.30 0.93 16.33
C ASP A 44 -13.44 2.40 15.87
N ASP A 45 -12.34 3.16 15.87
CA ASP A 45 -12.35 4.60 15.63
C ASP A 45 -11.64 5.04 14.36
N ALA A 46 -10.84 4.18 13.73
CA ALA A 46 -9.97 4.60 12.65
C ALA A 46 -9.66 3.50 11.66
N VAL A 47 -9.28 3.91 10.45
CA VAL A 47 -8.75 3.03 9.40
C VAL A 47 -7.34 3.50 9.06
N ILE A 48 -6.36 2.65 9.28
CA ILE A 48 -4.94 2.97 9.11
C ILE A 48 -4.35 2.09 8.01
N LEU A 49 -3.77 2.72 7.00
CA LEU A 49 -3.03 2.03 5.95
C LEU A 49 -1.58 1.86 6.40
N ILE A 50 -1.06 0.65 6.29
CA ILE A 50 0.34 0.33 6.59
C ILE A 50 1.05 0.09 5.26
N ASP A 51 1.91 1.01 4.88
CA ASP A 51 2.59 1.13 3.61
C ASP A 51 1.62 1.32 2.42
N CYS A 52 2.05 2.08 1.45
CA CYS A 52 1.28 2.46 0.28
C CYS A 52 2.16 2.28 -0.96
N GLY A 53 2.27 1.04 -1.40
CA GLY A 53 3.11 0.66 -2.52
C GLY A 53 2.46 0.92 -3.88
N PRO A 54 3.15 0.55 -4.96
CA PRO A 54 2.68 0.82 -6.33
C PRO A 54 1.41 0.05 -6.70
N ASP A 55 1.05 -0.97 -5.95
CA ASP A 55 -0.18 -1.74 -6.18
C ASP A 55 -1.39 -1.19 -5.41
N PHE A 56 -1.23 -0.09 -4.69
CA PHE A 56 -2.30 0.49 -3.85
C PHE A 56 -3.59 0.72 -4.65
N ARG A 57 -3.48 1.29 -5.85
CA ARG A 57 -4.64 1.51 -6.70
C ARG A 57 -5.40 0.21 -6.98
N GLU A 58 -4.68 -0.83 -7.41
CA GLU A 58 -5.28 -2.13 -7.68
C GLU A 58 -5.88 -2.76 -6.41
N GLN A 59 -5.20 -2.63 -5.29
CA GLN A 59 -5.68 -3.15 -4.00
C GLN A 59 -7.00 -2.48 -3.60
N MET A 60 -7.11 -1.18 -3.81
CA MET A 60 -8.35 -0.44 -3.49
C MET A 60 -9.47 -0.75 -4.48
N LEU A 61 -9.15 -0.95 -5.76
CA LEU A 61 -10.16 -1.33 -6.76
C LEU A 61 -10.74 -2.72 -6.50
N ARG A 62 -9.99 -3.60 -5.87
CA ARG A 62 -10.45 -4.93 -5.46
C ARG A 62 -11.28 -4.91 -4.18
N ALA A 63 -11.25 -3.81 -3.44
CA ALA A 63 -12.03 -3.67 -2.22
C ALA A 63 -13.52 -3.57 -2.52
N SER A 64 -14.36 -4.08 -1.61
CA SER A 64 -15.81 -4.08 -1.79
C SER A 64 -16.45 -2.71 -1.59
N SER A 65 -15.75 -1.77 -0.97
CA SER A 65 -16.26 -0.43 -0.68
C SER A 65 -15.13 0.59 -0.67
N PHE A 66 -15.49 1.84 -0.98
CA PHE A 66 -14.59 2.98 -0.87
C PHE A 66 -14.79 3.62 0.50
N GLU A 67 -13.82 3.48 1.36
CA GLU A 67 -13.90 3.99 2.73
C GLU A 67 -12.79 4.99 3.04
N LYS A 68 -13.03 5.84 4.04
CA LYS A 68 -12.07 6.81 4.54
C LYS A 68 -10.82 6.10 5.08
N ILE A 69 -9.65 6.69 4.79
CA ILE A 69 -8.39 6.31 5.42
C ILE A 69 -7.98 7.46 6.34
N ASP A 70 -7.78 7.17 7.62
CA ASP A 70 -7.49 8.18 8.64
C ASP A 70 -6.01 8.50 8.78
N GLY A 71 -5.14 7.61 8.33
CA GLY A 71 -3.71 7.82 8.37
C GLY A 71 -2.95 6.72 7.66
N VAL A 72 -1.71 7.01 7.32
CA VAL A 72 -0.78 6.06 6.70
C VAL A 72 0.46 5.93 7.56
N LEU A 73 0.82 4.70 7.91
CA LEU A 73 2.09 4.39 8.56
C LEU A 73 3.05 3.88 7.48
N VAL A 74 4.16 4.58 7.29
CA VAL A 74 5.20 4.18 6.33
C VAL A 74 6.35 3.55 7.10
N THR A 75 6.65 2.29 6.80
CA THR A 75 7.71 1.54 7.48
C THR A 75 9.10 1.98 7.03
N HIS A 76 9.27 2.22 5.75
CA HIS A 76 10.54 2.72 5.17
C HIS A 76 10.29 3.23 3.74
N GLU A 77 11.32 3.85 3.13
CA GLU A 77 11.19 4.61 1.88
C GLU A 77 11.35 3.80 0.59
N HIS A 78 11.48 2.48 0.65
CA HIS A 78 11.60 1.68 -0.56
C HIS A 78 10.34 1.80 -1.43
N TYR A 79 10.53 1.80 -2.75
CA TYR A 79 9.46 2.04 -3.71
C TYR A 79 8.25 1.11 -3.52
N ASP A 80 8.48 -0.15 -3.21
CA ASP A 80 7.41 -1.14 -2.99
C ASP A 80 6.53 -0.82 -1.78
N HIS A 81 6.97 0.11 -0.91
CA HIS A 81 6.22 0.54 0.28
C HIS A 81 5.68 1.97 0.19
N VAL A 82 6.11 2.77 -0.79
CA VAL A 82 5.71 4.19 -0.90
C VAL A 82 5.29 4.62 -2.31
N GLY A 83 5.51 3.79 -3.32
CA GLY A 83 5.31 4.16 -4.71
C GLY A 83 3.87 4.52 -5.09
N GLY A 84 2.90 4.20 -4.25
CA GLY A 84 1.48 4.49 -4.48
C GLY A 84 0.94 5.70 -3.71
N LEU A 85 1.78 6.46 -3.02
CA LEU A 85 1.31 7.58 -2.20
C LEU A 85 0.47 8.60 -2.97
N ASP A 86 0.78 8.85 -4.23
CA ASP A 86 0.01 9.78 -5.05
C ASP A 86 -1.42 9.30 -5.32
N ASP A 87 -1.65 8.00 -5.25
CA ASP A 87 -2.99 7.41 -5.43
C ASP A 87 -3.89 7.59 -4.21
N LEU A 88 -3.41 8.22 -3.16
CA LEU A 88 -4.24 8.64 -2.03
C LEU A 88 -5.11 9.85 -2.36
N ARG A 89 -4.86 10.55 -3.46
CA ARG A 89 -5.61 11.77 -3.83
C ARG A 89 -7.13 11.59 -3.84
N PRO A 90 -7.70 10.49 -4.37
CA PRO A 90 -9.15 10.29 -4.31
C PRO A 90 -9.71 10.24 -2.89
N PHE A 91 -8.91 9.83 -1.92
CA PHE A 91 -9.31 9.75 -0.51
C PHE A 91 -9.33 11.13 0.16
N GLY A 92 -8.72 12.13 -0.45
CA GLY A 92 -8.74 13.52 0.02
C GLY A 92 -10.13 14.15 0.06
N ARG A 93 -11.11 13.56 -0.63
CA ARG A 93 -12.52 14.00 -0.56
C ARG A 93 -13.12 13.80 0.82
N PHE A 94 -12.54 12.97 1.66
CA PHE A 94 -12.99 12.78 3.05
C PHE A 94 -12.30 13.78 3.98
N ALA A 95 -10.97 13.85 3.94
CA ALA A 95 -10.14 14.74 4.75
C ALA A 95 -8.69 14.60 4.32
N ASP A 96 -7.82 15.51 4.77
CA ASP A 96 -6.38 15.35 4.63
C ASP A 96 -5.91 14.11 5.38
N ILE A 97 -4.96 13.38 4.79
CA ILE A 97 -4.47 12.13 5.36
C ILE A 97 -3.06 12.34 5.91
N PRO A 98 -2.87 12.27 7.24
CA PRO A 98 -1.54 12.35 7.81
C PRO A 98 -0.73 11.09 7.49
N ILE A 99 0.56 11.30 7.22
CA ILE A 99 1.52 10.23 6.95
C ILE A 99 2.52 10.21 8.09
N TYR A 100 2.65 9.05 8.73
CA TYR A 100 3.52 8.83 9.87
C TYR A 100 4.71 7.99 9.45
N SER A 101 5.91 8.44 9.76
CA SER A 101 7.15 7.74 9.49
C SER A 101 8.23 8.22 10.44
N ASP A 102 9.42 7.60 10.40
CA ASP A 102 10.57 8.19 11.06
C ASP A 102 11.08 9.42 10.27
N ALA A 103 11.98 10.19 10.90
CA ALA A 103 12.47 11.43 10.32
C ALA A 103 13.27 11.22 9.02
N SER A 104 14.04 10.14 8.95
CA SER A 104 14.84 9.80 7.76
C SER A 104 13.95 9.49 6.57
N THR A 105 12.92 8.66 6.77
CA THR A 105 11.94 8.32 5.74
C THR A 105 11.20 9.57 5.28
N ALA A 106 10.77 10.43 6.20
CA ALA A 106 10.07 11.67 5.85
C ALA A 106 10.92 12.58 4.97
N ALA A 107 12.22 12.71 5.27
CA ALA A 107 13.15 13.50 4.47
C ALA A 107 13.28 12.95 3.05
N HIS A 108 13.39 11.63 2.89
CA HIS A 108 13.45 10.98 1.58
C HIS A 108 12.18 11.21 0.77
N LEU A 109 11.03 11.07 1.39
CA LEU A 109 9.73 11.24 0.72
C LEU A 109 9.55 12.67 0.22
N ARG A 110 9.89 13.67 1.05
CA ARG A 110 9.79 15.08 0.66
C ARG A 110 10.72 15.44 -0.49
N ALA A 111 11.93 14.86 -0.49
CA ALA A 111 12.92 15.11 -1.54
C ALA A 111 12.53 14.45 -2.87
N ARG A 112 11.98 13.24 -2.83
CA ARG A 112 11.71 12.43 -4.03
C ARG A 112 10.30 12.57 -4.55
N MET A 113 9.35 12.85 -3.69
CA MET A 113 7.92 12.89 -4.02
C MET A 113 7.26 14.16 -3.47
N PRO A 114 7.81 15.35 -3.76
CA PRO A 114 7.30 16.58 -3.16
C PRO A 114 5.84 16.88 -3.53
N SER A 115 5.39 16.41 -4.69
CA SER A 115 4.01 16.62 -5.15
C SER A 115 2.98 15.83 -4.35
N CYS A 116 3.40 14.88 -3.51
CA CYS A 116 2.50 14.11 -2.66
C CYS A 116 2.19 14.81 -1.32
N PHE A 117 2.83 15.95 -1.05
CA PHE A 117 2.72 16.62 0.24
C PHE A 117 2.37 18.10 0.14
#